data_22b87abfed2cd5db1cb1e7cafd4da2b0
#
_entry.id   22b87abfed2cd5db1cb1e7cafd4da2b0
#
_cell.length_a   1.000
_cell.length_b   1.000
_cell.length_c   1.000
_cell.angle_alpha   90.00
_cell.angle_beta   90.00
_cell.angle_gamma   90.00
#
_symmetry.space_group_name_H-M   'P 1'
#
loop_
_entity.id
_entity.type
_entity.pdbx_description
1 polymer ?
#
loop_
_entity_poly.entity_id
_entity_poly.type
_entity_poly.pdbx_seq_one_letter_code
_entity_poly.pdbx_strand_id
1 'polypeptide(L)'
;MVGNRFCRGYGLMDGGCGARRSAGGVEYTLTRRRVRNINLRVRPDGTVAVSAPRSVPARVVDDFVADRVCWIQSARARMAAREEARAAEPPLPGRDEALARMTALCQKWHPVFAASCPGGAMPHVRVRDMTTRWGSCSLKTGTLCFARRLCVMPPAAQEYVVVHEFCHFAHPDHSPAFWAAVAAALPDFETGRRQLRGR
;
A
#
# COMPACT_ATOMS: atom_id res chain seq x y z
N MET A 1 -40.06 -17.72 30.70
CA MET A 1 -40.56 -16.58 29.90
C MET A 1 -39.63 -15.40 30.12
N VAL A 2 -39.02 -14.92 29.14
CA VAL A 2 -38.50 -13.62 28.79
C VAL A 2 -37.37 -13.86 27.80
N GLY A 3 -37.52 -13.64 26.74
CA GLY A 3 -37.48 -12.95 25.51
C GLY A 3 -36.15 -12.23 25.32
N ASN A 4 -35.25 -12.84 24.49
CA ASN A 4 -34.02 -12.21 24.08
C ASN A 4 -34.23 -11.64 22.65
N ARG A 5 -34.34 -10.33 22.56
CA ARG A 5 -34.32 -9.56 21.29
C ARG A 5 -33.11 -8.65 21.26
N PHE A 6 -32.58 -8.53 20.07
CA PHE A 6 -31.68 -7.52 19.52
C PHE A 6 -30.22 -7.95 19.36
N CYS A 7 -29.95 -8.46 18.16
CA CYS A 7 -28.80 -8.06 17.36
C CYS A 7 -29.27 -7.85 15.92
N ARG A 8 -29.59 -6.63 15.56
CA ARG A 8 -29.48 -6.11 14.16
C ARG A 8 -28.03 -5.67 14.04
N GLY A 9 -27.18 -6.11 13.12
CA GLY A 9 -27.33 -6.33 11.71
C GLY A 9 -26.55 -5.27 10.99
N TYR A 10 -25.38 -5.62 10.50
CA TYR A 10 -24.85 -5.00 9.27
C TYR A 10 -24.39 -6.14 8.39
N GLY A 11 -25.15 -6.32 7.32
CA GLY A 11 -24.94 -7.37 6.36
C GLY A 11 -23.68 -7.13 5.56
N LEU A 12 -22.79 -8.11 5.58
CA LEU A 12 -21.88 -8.39 4.50
C LEU A 12 -22.32 -9.69 3.88
N MET A 13 -23.07 -9.56 2.80
CA MET A 13 -23.49 -10.61 1.90
C MET A 13 -22.23 -11.22 1.28
N ASP A 14 -21.86 -12.42 1.70
CA ASP A 14 -21.52 -13.58 0.89
C ASP A 14 -21.18 -14.78 1.77
N GLY A 15 -22.19 -15.29 2.47
CA GLY A 15 -22.12 -16.48 3.32
C GLY A 15 -22.14 -17.80 2.53
N GLY A 16 -21.16 -18.03 1.69
CA GLY A 16 -20.86 -19.39 1.25
C GLY A 16 -20.14 -20.11 2.39
N CYS A 17 -20.84 -20.94 3.17
CA CYS A 17 -20.23 -21.82 4.17
C CYS A 17 -19.16 -22.68 3.48
N GLY A 18 -17.87 -22.31 3.62
CA GLY A 18 -16.75 -23.04 3.05
C GLY A 18 -16.50 -24.30 3.87
N ALA A 19 -16.38 -25.45 3.21
CA ALA A 19 -16.00 -26.69 3.85
C ALA A 19 -14.53 -26.64 4.28
N ARG A 20 -14.22 -26.94 5.54
CA ARG A 20 -12.83 -27.13 6.00
C ARG A 20 -12.29 -28.44 5.46
N ARG A 21 -11.10 -28.43 4.95
CA ARG A 21 -10.37 -29.56 4.37
C ARG A 21 -8.89 -29.48 4.74
N SER A 22 -8.20 -30.59 4.55
CA SER A 22 -6.74 -30.65 4.71
C SER A 22 -6.13 -31.45 3.55
N ALA A 23 -5.01 -30.95 3.03
CA ALA A 23 -4.23 -31.62 1.99
C ALA A 23 -2.75 -31.23 2.13
N GLY A 24 -1.85 -32.22 2.01
CA GLY A 24 -0.41 -31.98 2.16
C GLY A 24 -0.01 -31.35 3.51
N GLY A 25 -0.75 -31.61 4.59
CA GLY A 25 -0.52 -30.99 5.91
C GLY A 25 -1.00 -29.53 6.01
N VAL A 26 -1.69 -29.00 5.01
CA VAL A 26 -2.24 -27.63 5.03
C VAL A 26 -3.76 -27.69 5.19
N GLU A 27 -4.27 -27.06 6.25
CA GLU A 27 -5.71 -26.81 6.39
C GLU A 27 -6.14 -25.66 5.50
N TYR A 28 -7.29 -25.80 4.83
CA TYR A 28 -7.85 -24.78 3.98
C TYR A 28 -9.38 -24.78 3.99
N THR A 29 -9.98 -23.66 3.61
CA THR A 29 -11.43 -23.52 3.44
C THR A 29 -11.78 -23.56 1.96
N LEU A 30 -12.56 -24.59 1.55
CA LEU A 30 -13.04 -24.73 0.18
C LEU A 30 -14.40 -24.05 0.02
N THR A 31 -14.49 -23.09 -0.88
CA THR A 31 -15.75 -22.46 -1.29
C THR A 31 -16.06 -22.80 -2.74
N ARG A 32 -17.25 -23.32 -3.02
CA ARG A 32 -17.73 -23.60 -4.37
C ARG A 32 -18.36 -22.35 -4.97
N ARG A 33 -17.75 -21.84 -6.06
CA ARG A 33 -18.20 -20.61 -6.73
C ARG A 33 -18.32 -20.80 -8.23
N ARG A 34 -18.98 -19.87 -8.91
CA ARG A 34 -19.05 -19.81 -10.37
C ARG A 34 -17.76 -19.16 -10.92
N VAL A 35 -16.67 -19.93 -10.86
CA VAL A 35 -15.33 -19.53 -11.36
C VAL A 35 -14.86 -20.53 -12.39
N ARG A 36 -13.94 -20.15 -13.29
CA ARG A 36 -13.40 -21.02 -14.33
C ARG A 36 -12.28 -21.93 -13.81
N ASN A 37 -11.49 -21.45 -12.88
CA ASN A 37 -10.28 -22.11 -12.38
C ASN A 37 -10.34 -22.29 -10.86
N ILE A 38 -9.50 -23.19 -10.33
CA ILE A 38 -9.22 -23.28 -8.90
C ILE A 38 -8.34 -22.06 -8.54
N ASN A 39 -8.78 -21.26 -7.57
CA ASN A 39 -8.02 -20.13 -7.06
C ASN A 39 -7.66 -20.38 -5.59
N LEU A 40 -6.39 -20.23 -5.26
CA LEU A 40 -5.85 -20.35 -3.92
C LEU A 40 -5.38 -18.97 -3.44
N ARG A 41 -5.74 -18.61 -2.21
CA ARG A 41 -5.32 -17.38 -1.55
C ARG A 41 -4.89 -17.67 -0.12
N VAL A 42 -3.72 -17.22 0.26
CA VAL A 42 -3.32 -17.11 1.66
C VAL A 42 -3.80 -15.76 2.18
N ARG A 43 -4.53 -15.74 3.29
CA ARG A 43 -5.05 -14.52 3.91
C ARG A 43 -4.00 -13.91 4.86
N PRO A 44 -4.16 -12.64 5.27
CA PRO A 44 -3.24 -11.98 6.20
C PRO A 44 -3.07 -12.72 7.54
N ASP A 45 -4.10 -13.42 8.00
CA ASP A 45 -4.09 -14.27 9.20
C ASP A 45 -3.41 -15.63 8.99
N GLY A 46 -2.81 -15.89 7.81
CA GLY A 46 -2.17 -17.14 7.44
C GLY A 46 -3.14 -18.26 7.05
N THR A 47 -4.47 -18.04 7.10
CA THR A 47 -5.45 -19.04 6.67
C THR A 47 -5.46 -19.18 5.14
N VAL A 48 -5.71 -20.40 4.67
CA VAL A 48 -5.77 -20.71 3.25
C VAL A 48 -7.22 -20.81 2.79
N ALA A 49 -7.59 -20.02 1.80
CA ALA A 49 -8.90 -20.05 1.16
C ALA A 49 -8.76 -20.52 -0.29
N VAL A 50 -9.58 -21.51 -0.66
CA VAL A 50 -9.62 -22.04 -2.02
C VAL A 50 -11.03 -21.87 -2.56
N SER A 51 -11.14 -21.31 -3.76
CA SER A 51 -12.39 -21.29 -4.52
C SER A 51 -12.26 -22.15 -5.76
N ALA A 52 -13.25 -22.99 -6.02
CA ALA A 52 -13.25 -23.91 -7.15
C ALA A 52 -14.63 -23.97 -7.81
N PRO A 53 -14.71 -24.33 -9.12
CA PRO A 53 -15.96 -24.62 -9.80
C PRO A 53 -16.71 -25.77 -9.11
N ARG A 54 -18.03 -25.76 -9.22
CA ARG A 54 -18.86 -26.85 -8.65
C ARG A 54 -18.59 -28.19 -9.31
N SER A 55 -18.19 -28.21 -10.58
CA SER A 55 -17.89 -29.41 -11.37
C SER A 55 -16.57 -30.10 -11.00
N VAL A 56 -15.65 -29.39 -10.33
CA VAL A 56 -14.33 -29.97 -10.00
C VAL A 56 -14.45 -30.86 -8.77
N PRO A 57 -14.06 -32.15 -8.82
CA PRO A 57 -14.09 -33.03 -7.65
C PRO A 57 -13.23 -32.50 -6.51
N ALA A 58 -13.63 -32.78 -5.27
CA ALA A 58 -12.90 -32.33 -4.08
C ALA A 58 -11.44 -32.84 -4.05
N ARG A 59 -11.24 -34.09 -4.47
CA ARG A 59 -9.90 -34.72 -4.56
C ARG A 59 -8.95 -33.89 -5.47
N VAL A 60 -9.43 -33.44 -6.61
CA VAL A 60 -8.63 -32.60 -7.52
C VAL A 60 -8.22 -31.29 -6.86
N VAL A 61 -9.09 -30.75 -5.98
CA VAL A 61 -8.74 -29.53 -5.21
C VAL A 61 -7.73 -29.87 -4.11
N ASP A 62 -7.84 -31.04 -3.46
CA ASP A 62 -6.86 -31.48 -2.47
C ASP A 62 -5.47 -31.67 -3.11
N ASP A 63 -5.39 -32.35 -4.26
CA ASP A 63 -4.15 -32.55 -5.01
C ASP A 63 -3.56 -31.18 -5.42
N PHE A 64 -4.39 -30.27 -5.91
CA PHE A 64 -3.97 -28.90 -6.25
C PHE A 64 -3.37 -28.12 -5.08
N VAL A 65 -3.90 -28.30 -3.86
CA VAL A 65 -3.37 -27.66 -2.64
C VAL A 65 -2.07 -28.35 -2.21
N ALA A 66 -2.02 -29.68 -2.26
CA ALA A 66 -0.84 -30.47 -1.90
C ALA A 66 0.37 -30.11 -2.77
N ASP A 67 0.19 -29.95 -4.08
CA ASP A 67 1.24 -29.53 -5.01
C ASP A 67 1.79 -28.12 -4.71
N ARG A 68 1.06 -27.30 -3.93
CA ARG A 68 1.40 -25.91 -3.64
C ARG A 68 1.80 -25.65 -2.19
N VAL A 69 2.08 -26.67 -1.42
CA VAL A 69 2.47 -26.55 0.00
C VAL A 69 3.67 -25.63 0.17
N CYS A 70 4.74 -25.80 -0.61
CA CYS A 70 5.94 -24.97 -0.55
C CYS A 70 5.63 -23.50 -0.86
N TRP A 71 4.76 -23.25 -1.85
CA TRP A 71 4.32 -21.89 -2.17
C TRP A 71 3.51 -21.27 -1.02
N ILE A 72 2.59 -22.02 -0.41
CA ILE A 72 1.79 -21.58 0.75
C ILE A 72 2.69 -21.22 1.92
N GLN A 73 3.65 -22.10 2.26
CA GLN A 73 4.61 -21.84 3.34
C GLN A 73 5.45 -20.60 3.08
N SER A 74 5.96 -20.43 1.85
CA SER A 74 6.71 -19.25 1.46
C SER A 74 5.85 -17.98 1.52
N ALA A 75 4.57 -18.07 1.14
CA ALA A 75 3.65 -16.95 1.25
C ALA A 75 3.38 -16.56 2.71
N ARG A 76 3.18 -17.53 3.60
CA ARG A 76 3.04 -17.33 5.05
C ARG A 76 4.29 -16.68 5.66
N ALA A 77 5.47 -17.19 5.33
CA ALA A 77 6.74 -16.65 5.82
C ALA A 77 6.94 -15.20 5.39
N ARG A 78 6.65 -14.88 4.12
CA ARG A 78 6.71 -13.48 3.65
C ARG A 78 5.71 -12.57 4.36
N MET A 79 4.51 -13.07 4.69
CA MET A 79 3.50 -12.29 5.42
C MET A 79 3.94 -12.05 6.87
N ALA A 80 4.46 -13.07 7.56
CA ALA A 80 5.00 -12.95 8.90
C ALA A 80 6.17 -11.95 8.96
N ALA A 81 7.13 -12.07 8.05
CA ALA A 81 8.25 -11.13 7.96
C ALA A 81 7.80 -9.67 7.68
N ARG A 82 6.73 -9.49 6.88
CA ARG A 82 6.16 -8.15 6.66
C ARG A 82 5.49 -7.60 7.91
N GLU A 83 4.80 -8.43 8.68
CA GLU A 83 4.15 -7.99 9.92
C GLU A 83 5.19 -7.68 11.00
N GLU A 84 6.23 -8.49 11.12
CA GLU A 84 7.38 -8.20 12.01
C GLU A 84 8.08 -6.89 11.62
N ALA A 85 8.36 -6.70 10.33
CA ALA A 85 8.95 -5.45 9.84
C ALA A 85 8.05 -4.24 10.12
N ARG A 86 6.72 -4.40 9.97
CA ARG A 86 5.74 -3.36 10.30
C ARG A 86 5.66 -3.06 11.79
N ALA A 87 5.75 -4.09 12.64
CA ALA A 87 5.76 -3.92 14.09
C ALA A 87 7.06 -3.25 14.59
N ALA A 88 8.16 -3.43 13.87
CA ALA A 88 9.43 -2.78 14.14
C ALA A 88 9.52 -1.34 13.59
N GLU A 89 8.57 -0.91 12.74
CA GLU A 89 8.54 0.47 12.26
C GLU A 89 8.23 1.43 13.42
N PRO A 90 8.92 2.59 13.48
CA PRO A 90 8.60 3.59 14.49
C PRO A 90 7.14 4.05 14.34
N PRO A 91 6.47 4.39 15.44
CA PRO A 91 5.09 4.86 15.37
C PRO A 91 4.99 6.09 14.48
N LEU A 92 3.92 6.15 13.69
CA LEU A 92 3.69 7.29 12.81
C LEU A 92 3.46 8.56 13.65
N PRO A 93 4.10 9.69 13.30
CA PRO A 93 3.91 10.95 14.00
C PRO A 93 2.44 11.40 13.95
N GLY A 94 2.01 12.23 14.87
CA GLY A 94 0.71 12.90 14.81
C GLY A 94 0.52 13.65 13.49
N ARG A 95 -0.74 13.94 13.11
CA ARG A 95 -1.00 14.66 11.84
C ARG A 95 -0.39 16.05 11.81
N ASP A 96 -0.47 16.78 12.91
CA ASP A 96 0.06 18.14 13.00
C ASP A 96 1.59 18.14 12.97
N GLU A 97 2.23 17.19 13.64
CA GLU A 97 3.68 16.99 13.59
C GLU A 97 4.14 16.63 12.18
N ALA A 98 3.44 15.68 11.52
CA ALA A 98 3.74 15.30 10.16
C ALA A 98 3.56 16.47 9.18
N LEU A 99 2.50 17.27 9.37
CA LEU A 99 2.26 18.46 8.56
C LEU A 99 3.37 19.50 8.76
N ALA A 100 3.75 19.79 9.99
CA ALA A 100 4.84 20.71 10.29
C ALA A 100 6.16 20.27 9.65
N ARG A 101 6.50 18.98 9.78
CA ARG A 101 7.70 18.36 9.21
C ARG A 101 7.73 18.46 7.68
N MET A 102 6.64 18.10 7.00
CA MET A 102 6.55 18.19 5.54
C MET A 102 6.52 19.64 5.04
N THR A 103 5.88 20.55 5.78
CA THR A 103 5.88 21.97 5.47
C THR A 103 7.28 22.56 5.55
N ALA A 104 8.03 22.26 6.60
CA ALA A 104 9.42 22.71 6.74
C ALA A 104 10.30 22.21 5.58
N LEU A 105 10.11 20.95 5.17
CA LEU A 105 10.84 20.39 4.04
C LEU A 105 10.45 21.03 2.71
N CYS A 106 9.18 21.33 2.51
CA CYS A 106 8.72 22.08 1.35
C CYS A 106 9.26 23.54 1.36
N GLN A 107 9.33 24.20 2.51
CA GLN A 107 9.92 25.53 2.64
C GLN A 107 11.41 25.53 2.27
N LYS A 108 12.16 24.49 2.64
CA LYS A 108 13.56 24.30 2.24
C LYS A 108 13.70 24.27 0.71
N TRP A 109 12.81 23.56 0.02
CA TRP A 109 12.90 23.32 -1.42
C TRP A 109 12.18 24.38 -2.28
N HIS A 110 11.24 25.12 -1.70
CA HIS A 110 10.46 26.15 -2.44
C HIS A 110 11.31 27.14 -3.22
N PRO A 111 12.43 27.72 -2.70
CA PRO A 111 13.24 28.68 -3.46
C PRO A 111 13.74 28.12 -4.80
N VAL A 112 14.02 26.82 -4.88
CA VAL A 112 14.48 26.14 -6.10
C VAL A 112 13.35 26.04 -7.13
N PHE A 113 12.11 25.91 -6.68
CA PHE A 113 10.93 25.64 -7.51
C PHE A 113 9.95 26.82 -7.60
N ALA A 114 10.25 27.96 -6.99
CA ALA A 114 9.33 29.10 -6.91
C ALA A 114 8.81 29.53 -8.29
N ALA A 115 9.68 29.57 -9.31
CA ALA A 115 9.29 29.95 -10.67
C ALA A 115 8.29 28.95 -11.31
N SER A 116 8.25 27.69 -10.87
CA SER A 116 7.34 26.67 -11.37
C SER A 116 6.04 26.59 -10.56
N CYS A 117 6.03 27.16 -9.36
CA CYS A 117 4.84 27.16 -8.50
C CYS A 117 3.80 28.18 -9.00
N PRO A 118 2.50 27.89 -8.82
CA PRO A 118 1.44 28.83 -9.19
C PRO A 118 1.63 30.19 -8.52
N GLY A 119 1.80 31.23 -9.32
CA GLY A 119 2.06 32.61 -8.85
C GLY A 119 3.37 32.80 -8.06
N GLY A 120 4.32 31.88 -8.16
CA GLY A 120 5.56 31.88 -7.36
C GLY A 120 5.36 31.62 -5.86
N ALA A 121 4.13 31.35 -5.43
CA ALA A 121 3.78 31.17 -4.03
C ALA A 121 4.12 29.79 -3.50
N MET A 122 4.34 29.70 -2.19
CA MET A 122 4.50 28.43 -1.49
C MET A 122 3.23 27.56 -1.67
N PRO A 123 3.35 26.32 -2.17
CA PRO A 123 2.20 25.41 -2.30
C PRO A 123 1.51 25.12 -0.98
N HIS A 124 0.21 24.85 -1.03
CA HIS A 124 -0.49 24.33 0.11
C HIS A 124 -0.02 22.91 0.43
N VAL A 125 0.46 22.69 1.66
CA VAL A 125 0.94 21.36 2.09
C VAL A 125 -0.17 20.66 2.85
N ARG A 126 -0.38 19.37 2.54
CA ARG A 126 -1.32 18.49 3.26
C ARG A 126 -0.66 17.16 3.57
N VAL A 127 -1.10 16.54 4.66
CA VAL A 127 -0.69 15.18 5.04
C VAL A 127 -1.92 14.31 5.18
N ARG A 128 -1.86 13.09 4.62
CA ARG A 128 -2.94 12.11 4.67
C ARG A 128 -2.41 10.70 4.94
N ASP A 129 -3.29 9.82 5.42
CA ASP A 129 -3.01 8.39 5.49
C ASP A 129 -3.21 7.80 4.08
N MET A 130 -2.11 7.64 3.34
CA MET A 130 -2.09 7.07 1.99
C MET A 130 -1.31 5.76 1.98
N THR A 131 -1.85 4.74 1.31
CA THR A 131 -1.24 3.41 1.22
C THR A 131 -0.60 3.11 -0.14
N THR A 132 -1.07 3.76 -1.21
CA THR A 132 -0.66 3.44 -2.60
C THR A 132 0.38 4.39 -3.18
N ARG A 133 0.58 5.55 -2.57
CA ARG A 133 1.53 6.57 -3.03
C ARG A 133 2.19 7.28 -1.85
N TRP A 134 3.33 7.93 -2.09
CA TRP A 134 4.08 8.69 -1.10
C TRP A 134 3.75 10.18 -1.10
N GLY A 135 3.41 10.70 -2.28
CA GLY A 135 3.01 12.08 -2.49
C GLY A 135 2.02 12.23 -3.64
N SER A 136 1.54 13.43 -3.84
CA SER A 136 0.80 13.88 -5.03
C SER A 136 0.81 15.38 -5.15
N CYS A 137 0.95 15.89 -6.38
CA CYS A 137 0.82 17.29 -6.74
C CYS A 137 -0.53 17.55 -7.40
N SER A 138 -1.22 18.61 -6.99
CA SER A 138 -2.42 19.12 -7.67
C SER A 138 -2.12 20.45 -8.33
N LEU A 139 -1.95 20.44 -9.63
CA LEU A 139 -1.73 21.66 -10.43
C LEU A 139 -2.89 22.64 -10.31
N LYS A 140 -4.12 22.12 -10.27
CA LYS A 140 -5.34 22.95 -10.19
C LYS A 140 -5.42 23.78 -8.91
N THR A 141 -4.96 23.24 -7.79
CA THR A 141 -5.11 23.87 -6.47
C THR A 141 -3.77 24.35 -5.87
N GLY A 142 -2.66 24.14 -6.57
CA GLY A 142 -1.32 24.45 -6.03
C GLY A 142 -1.04 23.68 -4.73
N THR A 143 -1.49 22.41 -4.62
CA THR A 143 -1.41 21.64 -3.38
C THR A 143 -0.46 20.47 -3.53
N LEU A 144 0.45 20.32 -2.59
CA LEU A 144 1.27 19.12 -2.37
C LEU A 144 0.68 18.32 -1.23
N CYS A 145 0.44 17.03 -1.44
CA CYS A 145 -0.09 16.14 -0.43
C CYS A 145 0.86 14.97 -0.20
N PHE A 146 1.25 14.71 1.05
CA PHE A 146 2.20 13.67 1.41
C PHE A 146 1.57 12.59 2.28
N ALA A 147 2.05 11.36 2.14
CA ALA A 147 1.67 10.26 3.03
C ALA A 147 2.30 10.49 4.41
N ARG A 148 1.52 10.37 5.48
CA ARG A 148 2.03 10.50 6.87
C ARG A 148 3.19 9.52 7.14
N ARG A 149 3.13 8.32 6.56
CA ARG A 149 4.20 7.32 6.65
C ARG A 149 5.52 7.75 5.98
N LEU A 150 5.52 8.78 5.13
CA LEU A 150 6.75 9.34 4.58
C LEU A 150 7.65 9.95 5.68
N CYS A 151 7.05 10.45 6.77
CA CYS A 151 7.78 11.07 7.87
C CYS A 151 8.68 10.10 8.66
N VAL A 152 8.43 8.79 8.57
CA VAL A 152 9.29 7.76 9.21
C VAL A 152 10.29 7.14 8.24
N MET A 153 10.31 7.61 6.99
CA MET A 153 11.30 7.20 6.00
C MET A 153 12.62 7.95 6.22
N PRO A 154 13.76 7.41 5.72
CA PRO A 154 15.03 8.12 5.76
C PRO A 154 14.95 9.51 5.12
N PRO A 155 15.76 10.49 5.55
CA PRO A 155 15.73 11.86 5.04
C PRO A 155 15.84 11.95 3.50
N ALA A 156 16.73 11.16 2.89
CA ALA A 156 16.89 11.13 1.45
C ALA A 156 15.59 10.73 0.71
N ALA A 157 14.81 9.80 1.28
CA ALA A 157 13.52 9.41 0.72
C ALA A 157 12.47 10.52 0.85
N GLN A 158 12.46 11.23 1.98
CA GLN A 158 11.57 12.37 2.21
C GLN A 158 11.87 13.51 1.21
N GLU A 159 13.16 13.87 1.07
CA GLU A 159 13.59 14.90 0.12
C GLU A 159 13.27 14.53 -1.32
N TYR A 160 13.54 13.28 -1.70
CA TYR A 160 13.19 12.80 -3.03
C TYR A 160 11.71 12.96 -3.35
N VAL A 161 10.80 12.57 -2.44
CA VAL A 161 9.35 12.72 -2.70
C VAL A 161 8.96 14.18 -2.78
N VAL A 162 9.49 15.06 -1.92
CA VAL A 162 9.19 16.49 -1.96
C VAL A 162 9.66 17.09 -3.28
N VAL A 163 10.89 16.85 -3.70
CA VAL A 163 11.43 17.34 -4.99
C VAL A 163 10.61 16.78 -6.16
N HIS A 164 10.26 15.50 -6.14
CA HIS A 164 9.42 14.86 -7.15
C HIS A 164 8.07 15.56 -7.31
N GLU A 165 7.39 15.86 -6.22
CA GLU A 165 6.09 16.53 -6.26
C GLU A 165 6.20 18.00 -6.69
N PHE A 166 7.27 18.69 -6.34
CA PHE A 166 7.54 20.04 -6.86
C PHE A 166 7.79 20.04 -8.37
N CYS A 167 8.54 19.06 -8.91
CA CYS A 167 8.80 18.95 -10.34
C CYS A 167 7.50 18.81 -11.16
N HIS A 168 6.44 18.28 -10.59
CA HIS A 168 5.15 18.18 -11.27
C HIS A 168 4.50 19.54 -11.58
N PHE A 169 4.88 20.62 -10.93
CA PHE A 169 4.38 21.96 -11.31
C PHE A 169 4.88 22.40 -12.70
N ALA A 170 6.09 21.98 -13.10
CA ALA A 170 6.63 22.26 -14.43
C ALA A 170 6.40 21.11 -15.43
N HIS A 171 6.42 19.87 -14.94
CA HIS A 171 6.35 18.65 -15.74
C HIS A 171 5.27 17.72 -15.19
N PRO A 172 4.02 17.77 -15.68
CA PRO A 172 2.91 16.96 -15.17
C PRO A 172 3.09 15.45 -15.34
N ASP A 173 3.88 15.05 -16.32
CA ASP A 173 4.19 13.65 -16.63
C ASP A 173 5.61 13.27 -16.16
N HIS A 174 5.92 11.98 -16.20
CA HIS A 174 7.26 11.47 -15.87
C HIS A 174 8.15 11.33 -17.13
N SER A 175 8.12 12.33 -18.00
CA SER A 175 8.93 12.40 -19.21
C SER A 175 10.44 12.51 -18.91
N PRO A 176 11.32 12.38 -19.92
CA PRO A 176 12.75 12.62 -19.73
C PRO A 176 13.06 14.01 -19.15
N ALA A 177 12.27 15.05 -19.51
CA ALA A 177 12.41 16.40 -18.96
C ALA A 177 12.10 16.46 -17.45
N PHE A 178 11.08 15.72 -16.99
CA PHE A 178 10.78 15.58 -15.58
C PHE A 178 11.97 14.99 -14.80
N TRP A 179 12.52 13.87 -15.29
CA TRP A 179 13.66 13.22 -14.62
C TRP A 179 14.93 14.07 -14.65
N ALA A 180 15.15 14.82 -15.74
CA ALA A 180 16.24 15.80 -15.80
C ALA A 180 16.09 16.91 -14.76
N ALA A 181 14.87 17.43 -14.56
CA ALA A 181 14.58 18.44 -13.53
C ALA A 181 14.78 17.87 -12.12
N VAL A 182 14.34 16.64 -11.84
CA VAL A 182 14.60 15.96 -10.56
C VAL A 182 16.09 15.80 -10.31
N ALA A 183 16.85 15.34 -11.31
CA ALA A 183 18.31 15.14 -11.20
C ALA A 183 19.06 16.47 -11.02
N ALA A 184 18.62 17.53 -11.67
CA ALA A 184 19.22 18.87 -11.53
C ALA A 184 19.01 19.43 -10.11
N ALA A 185 17.82 19.26 -9.53
CA ALA A 185 17.52 19.71 -8.18
C ALA A 185 18.14 18.82 -7.09
N LEU A 186 18.10 17.50 -7.27
CA LEU A 186 18.59 16.51 -6.32
C LEU A 186 19.44 15.46 -7.03
N PRO A 187 20.76 15.69 -7.23
CA PRO A 187 21.63 14.79 -8.00
C PRO A 187 21.64 13.34 -7.50
N ASP A 188 21.53 13.11 -6.19
CA ASP A 188 21.49 11.77 -5.58
C ASP A 188 20.06 11.24 -5.34
N PHE A 189 19.10 11.65 -6.17
CA PHE A 189 17.69 11.27 -6.01
C PHE A 189 17.46 9.75 -6.05
N GLU A 190 18.30 9.00 -6.75
CA GLU A 190 18.18 7.53 -6.85
C GLU A 190 18.33 6.84 -5.49
N THR A 191 19.11 7.39 -4.56
CA THR A 191 19.23 6.87 -3.20
C THR A 191 17.88 6.95 -2.47
N GLY A 192 17.22 8.11 -2.47
CA GLY A 192 15.91 8.28 -1.87
C GLY A 192 14.85 7.40 -2.56
N ARG A 193 14.88 7.35 -3.89
CA ARG A 193 13.98 6.51 -4.69
C ARG A 193 14.10 5.02 -4.37
N ARG A 194 15.32 4.51 -4.20
CA ARG A 194 15.56 3.10 -3.82
C ARG A 194 14.99 2.75 -2.46
N GLN A 195 15.09 3.66 -1.48
CA GLN A 195 14.58 3.45 -0.12
C GLN A 195 13.05 3.31 -0.06
N LEU A 196 12.33 3.77 -1.08
CA LEU A 196 10.87 3.67 -1.18
C LEU A 196 10.38 2.42 -1.92
N ARG A 197 11.26 1.72 -2.64
CA ARG A 197 10.89 0.50 -3.37
C ARG A 197 10.62 -0.65 -2.40
N GLY A 198 9.47 -1.32 -2.59
CA GLY A 198 9.13 -2.52 -1.81
C GLY A 198 8.44 -2.25 -0.46
N ARG A 199 8.11 -1.01 -0.14
CA ARG A 199 7.40 -0.62 1.10
C ARG A 199 5.98 -0.15 0.86
#